data_015b2ffcdaf2f2774d15956485d2dd17
#
_entry.id   015b2ffcdaf2f2774d15956485d2dd17
#
_cell.length_a   1.000
_cell.length_b   1.000
_cell.length_c   1.000
_cell.angle_alpha   90.00
_cell.angle_beta   90.00
_cell.angle_gamma   90.00
#
_symmetry.space_group_name_H-M   'P 1'
#
loop_
_entity.id
_entity.type
_entity.pdbx_description
1 polymer ?
#
loop_
_entity_poly.entity_id
_entity_poly.type
_entity_poly.pdbx_seq_one_letter_code
_entity_poly.pdbx_strand_id
1 'polypeptide(L)'
;MSHLNHQKFIRIIILENAIEAQVVESILDQHQIPHRIRSFYDTAYNGLFQMQKGWGELTAPVSYKQEILDIVKDIQSDQSDA
;
A
#
# COMPACT_ATOMS: atom_id res chain seq x y z
N MET A 1 22.88 -9.34 -13.21
CA MET A 1 22.50 -9.07 -12.92
C MET A 1 21.59 -8.22 -12.49
N SER A 2 21.55 -7.28 -12.52
CA SER A 2 20.70 -6.44 -11.86
C SER A 2 19.37 -6.33 -12.42
N HIS A 3 19.13 -6.93 -13.51
CA HIS A 3 17.79 -6.84 -14.00
C HIS A 3 16.85 -7.54 -13.10
N LEU A 4 17.30 -8.26 -12.14
CA LEU A 4 16.40 -8.83 -11.19
C LEU A 4 15.62 -7.80 -10.44
N ASN A 5 16.08 -6.58 -10.47
CA ASN A 5 15.41 -5.55 -9.71
C ASN A 5 14.42 -4.78 -10.51
N HIS A 6 14.13 -5.25 -11.69
CA HIS A 6 13.23 -4.52 -12.54
C HIS A 6 11.80 -4.96 -12.38
N GLN A 7 11.45 -5.48 -11.23
CA GLN A 7 10.06 -5.83 -11.03
C GLN A 7 9.24 -4.57 -11.04
N LYS A 8 8.15 -4.65 -11.73
CA LYS A 8 7.27 -3.52 -11.83
C LYS A 8 6.43 -3.42 -10.59
N PHE A 9 6.29 -2.23 -10.07
CA PHE A 9 5.41 -1.98 -8.94
C PHE A 9 4.01 -1.77 -9.47
N ILE A 10 3.06 -2.50 -8.92
CA ILE A 10 1.68 -2.37 -9.30
C ILE A 10 0.87 -2.00 -8.07
N ARG A 11 -0.29 -1.43 -8.27
CA ARG A 11 -1.15 -1.11 -7.15
C ARG A 11 -1.67 -2.40 -6.53
N ILE A 12 -1.46 -2.54 -5.24
CA ILE A 12 -1.93 -3.71 -4.50
C ILE A 12 -3.25 -3.40 -3.81
N ILE A 13 -3.33 -2.30 -3.08
CA ILE A 13 -4.55 -1.94 -2.37
C ILE A 13 -4.65 -0.44 -2.28
N ILE A 14 -5.86 0.00 -1.96
CA ILE A 14 -6.13 1.39 -1.61
C ILE A 14 -6.15 1.47 -0.09
N LEU A 15 -5.45 2.43 0.45
CA LEU A 15 -5.39 2.64 1.89
C LEU A 15 -6.45 3.66 2.26
N GLU A 16 -7.14 3.43 3.36
CA GLU A 16 -8.28 4.25 3.68
C GLU A 16 -7.96 5.46 4.51
N ASN A 17 -6.86 5.42 5.23
CA ASN A 17 -6.48 6.58 6.02
C ASN A 17 -5.01 6.48 6.37
N ALA A 18 -4.49 7.55 6.94
CA ALA A 18 -3.05 7.61 7.21
C ALA A 18 -2.63 6.63 8.28
N ILE A 19 -3.50 6.34 9.22
CA ILE A 19 -3.14 5.41 10.28
C ILE A 19 -3.01 4.00 9.72
N GLU A 20 -3.93 3.61 8.87
CA GLU A 20 -3.82 2.32 8.22
C GLU A 20 -2.53 2.23 7.44
N ALA A 21 -2.17 3.30 6.74
CA ALA A 21 -0.95 3.32 5.97
C ALA A 21 0.27 3.10 6.86
N GLN A 22 0.28 3.73 8.02
CA GLN A 22 1.42 3.57 8.92
C GLN A 22 1.52 2.16 9.46
N VAL A 23 0.40 1.56 9.80
CA VAL A 23 0.41 0.20 10.32
C VAL A 23 0.90 -0.77 9.24
N VAL A 24 0.36 -0.63 8.05
CA VAL A 24 0.76 -1.52 6.96
C VAL A 24 2.24 -1.36 6.65
N GLU A 25 2.69 -0.12 6.58
CA GLU A 25 4.09 0.13 6.26
C GLU A 25 5.01 -0.48 7.31
N SER A 26 4.65 -0.34 8.57
CA SER A 26 5.47 -0.88 9.63
C SER A 26 5.61 -2.39 9.51
N ILE A 27 4.53 -3.07 9.18
CA ILE A 27 4.58 -4.51 9.07
C ILE A 27 5.37 -4.93 7.83
N LEU A 28 5.17 -4.24 6.72
CA LEU A 28 5.92 -4.57 5.52
C LEU A 28 7.41 -4.36 5.71
N ASP A 29 7.76 -3.32 6.45
CA ASP A 29 9.17 -3.09 6.77
C ASP A 29 9.73 -4.22 7.59
N GLN A 30 8.98 -4.70 8.56
CA GLN A 30 9.44 -5.82 9.37
C GLN A 30 9.67 -7.07 8.55
N HIS A 31 8.85 -7.26 7.54
CA HIS A 31 8.99 -8.42 6.67
C HIS A 31 9.95 -8.17 5.53
N GLN A 32 10.49 -6.98 5.46
CA GLN A 32 11.44 -6.62 4.40
C GLN A 32 10.83 -6.78 3.01
N ILE A 33 9.57 -6.43 2.90
CA ILE A 33 8.86 -6.49 1.64
C ILE A 33 8.98 -5.14 0.92
N PRO A 34 9.48 -5.12 -0.30
CA PRO A 34 9.55 -3.86 -1.03
C PRO A 34 8.16 -3.31 -1.29
N HIS A 35 7.98 -2.05 -1.02
CA HIS A 35 6.68 -1.42 -1.20
C HIS A 35 6.85 0.08 -1.34
N ARG A 36 5.80 0.73 -1.81
CA ARG A 36 5.80 2.18 -1.91
C ARG A 36 4.39 2.65 -1.59
N ILE A 37 4.28 3.62 -0.72
CA ILE A 37 3.00 4.17 -0.33
C ILE A 37 2.95 5.61 -0.80
N ARG A 38 1.84 5.98 -1.45
CA ARG A 38 1.68 7.32 -1.95
C ARG A 38 0.31 7.83 -1.53
N SER A 39 0.30 8.99 -0.90
CA SER A 39 -0.94 9.64 -0.55
C SER A 39 -1.52 10.32 -1.77
N PHE A 40 -2.83 10.20 -1.95
CA PHE A 40 -3.47 10.91 -3.04
C PHE A 40 -3.41 12.41 -2.85
N TYR A 41 -3.28 12.85 -1.62
CA TYR A 41 -3.24 14.27 -1.35
C TYR A 41 -1.95 14.91 -1.82
N ASP A 42 -0.92 14.12 -2.00
CA ASP A 42 0.34 14.66 -2.46
C ASP A 42 0.24 15.18 -3.87
N THR A 43 -0.69 14.69 -4.66
CA THR A 43 -0.84 15.15 -6.01
C THR A 43 -2.10 15.95 -6.20
N ALA A 44 -2.80 16.23 -5.12
CA ALA A 44 -4.09 16.89 -5.23
C ALA A 44 -3.98 18.32 -5.73
N TYR A 45 -2.87 18.95 -5.49
CA TYR A 45 -2.77 20.33 -5.89
C TYR A 45 -2.81 20.50 -7.39
N ASN A 46 -2.70 19.44 -8.13
CA ASN A 46 -2.85 19.53 -9.57
C ASN A 46 -4.29 19.73 -9.99
N GLY A 47 -5.21 19.56 -9.09
CA GLY A 47 -6.60 19.78 -9.41
C GLY A 47 -7.21 18.64 -10.18
N LEU A 48 -6.54 17.53 -10.24
CA LEU A 48 -7.03 16.43 -11.02
C LEU A 48 -7.44 15.23 -10.21
N PHE A 49 -7.38 15.33 -8.91
CA PHE A 49 -7.60 14.16 -8.15
C PHE A 49 -9.03 13.85 -7.91
N GLN A 50 -9.82 14.77 -7.85
CA GLN A 50 -11.10 14.57 -7.54
C GLN A 50 -11.50 13.25 -7.25
N MET A 51 -12.40 12.77 -7.12
CA MET A 51 -13.10 11.54 -6.95
C MET A 51 -12.30 10.33 -6.53
N GLN A 52 -11.08 10.49 -6.13
CA GLN A 52 -10.35 9.35 -5.62
C GLN A 52 -10.93 8.92 -4.30
N LYS A 53 -11.23 7.64 -4.16
CA LYS A 53 -11.64 7.13 -2.89
C LYS A 53 -10.45 6.69 -2.11
N GLY A 54 -10.47 6.92 -0.81
CA GLY A 54 -9.40 6.48 0.06
C GLY A 54 -8.36 7.55 0.26
N TRP A 55 -7.37 7.22 1.04
CA TRP A 55 -6.32 8.14 1.41
C TRP A 55 -5.12 8.04 0.48
N GLY A 56 -4.83 6.86 0.03
CA GLY A 56 -3.67 6.66 -0.81
C GLY A 56 -3.62 5.24 -1.33
N GLU A 57 -2.50 4.90 -1.91
CA GLU A 57 -2.35 3.59 -2.50
C GLU A 57 -1.05 2.95 -2.07
N LEU A 58 -1.04 1.64 -2.03
CA LEU A 58 0.16 0.86 -1.80
C LEU A 58 0.52 0.15 -3.08
N THR A 59 1.76 0.31 -3.53
CA THR A 59 2.25 -0.42 -4.69
C THR A 59 3.41 -1.31 -4.27
N ALA A 60 3.61 -2.37 -5.00
CA ALA A 60 4.67 -3.32 -4.73
C ALA A 60 4.84 -4.23 -5.91
N PRO A 61 5.95 -4.98 -5.97
CA PRO A 61 6.10 -5.96 -7.05
C PRO A 61 5.00 -7.02 -6.97
N VAL A 62 4.57 -7.46 -8.11
CA VAL A 62 3.45 -8.40 -8.16
C VAL A 62 3.75 -9.69 -7.40
N SER A 63 5.01 -10.06 -7.31
CA SER A 63 5.36 -11.29 -6.62
C SER A 63 5.04 -11.25 -5.13
N TYR A 64 4.85 -10.07 -4.58
CA TYR A 64 4.51 -9.95 -3.16
C TYR A 64 3.03 -9.67 -2.95
N LYS A 65 2.26 -9.65 -4.02
CA LYS A 65 0.87 -9.24 -3.90
C LYS A 65 0.09 -10.08 -2.91
N GLN A 66 0.19 -11.38 -3.00
CA GLN A 66 -0.60 -12.24 -2.13
C GLN A 66 -0.18 -12.10 -0.69
N GLU A 67 1.10 -12.01 -0.46
CA GLU A 67 1.60 -11.88 0.90
C GLU A 67 1.11 -10.58 1.53
N ILE A 68 1.15 -9.50 0.76
CA ILE A 68 0.68 -8.22 1.27
C ILE A 68 -0.81 -8.25 1.53
N LEU A 69 -1.58 -8.85 0.63
CA LEU A 69 -3.01 -8.93 0.84
C LEU A 69 -3.34 -9.72 2.09
N ASP A 70 -2.60 -10.76 2.36
CA ASP A 70 -2.83 -11.54 3.57
C ASP A 70 -2.54 -10.74 4.82
N ILE A 71 -1.48 -9.95 4.79
CA ILE A 71 -1.12 -9.10 5.92
C ILE A 71 -2.21 -8.05 6.16
N VAL A 72 -2.65 -7.42 5.09
CA VAL A 72 -3.67 -6.38 5.22
C VAL A 72 -4.97 -6.96 5.74
N LYS A 73 -5.30 -8.15 5.28
CA LYS A 73 -6.51 -8.80 5.72
C LYS A 73 -6.47 -9.05 7.21
N ASP A 74 -5.33 -9.46 7.73
CA ASP A 74 -5.18 -9.67 9.15
C ASP A 74 -5.37 -8.38 9.92
N ILE A 75 -4.83 -7.30 9.44
CA ILE A 75 -4.97 -6.03 10.11
C ILE A 75 -6.42 -5.60 10.15
N GLN A 76 -7.10 -5.72 9.03
CA GLN A 76 -8.49 -5.30 8.96
C GLN A 76 -9.38 -6.18 9.82
N SER A 77 -9.04 -7.43 9.90
CA SER A 77 -9.80 -8.34 10.70
C SER A 77 -9.72 -7.97 12.18
N ASP A 78 -8.53 -7.63 12.62
CA ASP A 78 -8.35 -7.20 13.99
C ASP A 78 -9.13 -5.95 14.29
N GLN A 79 -9.15 -5.04 13.37
CA GLN A 79 -9.83 -3.78 13.61
C GLN A 79 -11.33 -3.94 13.61
N SER A 80 -11.83 -4.83 12.81
CA SER A 80 -13.27 -4.95 12.71
C SER A 80 -13.82 -5.76 13.83
N ASP A 81 -13.00 -6.26 14.68
CA ASP A 81 -13.45 -7.05 15.73
C ASP A 81 -13.93 -6.27 16.91
N ALA A 82 -14.06 -5.08 16.82
CA ALA A 82 -14.41 -4.25 17.95
C ALA A 82 -15.81 -4.52 18.50
#